data_8b529653a770cb8b356a7e0ac68c09f7
#
_entry.id   8b529653a770cb8b356a7e0ac68c09f7
#
_cell.length_a   1.000
_cell.length_b   1.000
_cell.length_c   1.000
_cell.angle_alpha   90.00
_cell.angle_beta   90.00
_cell.angle_gamma   90.00
#
_symmetry.space_group_name_H-M   'P 1'
#
loop_
_entity.id
_entity.type
_entity.pdbx_description
1 polymer ?
#
loop_
_entity_poly.entity_id
_entity_poly.type
_entity_poly.pdbx_seq_one_letter_code
_entity_poly.pdbx_strand_id
1 'polypeptide(L)'
;SQYVKFENEFRHFLKLGKETQLASRIIVGTALPFGNSKEMPFIKQFFIGGTNSIRAFRARSIGPGSYLDKAVNTDGFLADQSGDIKIELNTEYRTTLLSFVKGAAFIDAGNIWLLNENKDKPGAKFSKNFMKEIAVGAGLGLRFDFNFLILRTDFAFPLRKPYLPEGNRWVIDQINLGNGAWRKENLIFNLAIGYPF
;
A
#
# COMPACT_ATOMS: atom_id res chain seq x y z
N SER A 1 20.85 19.40 -4.21
CA SER A 1 20.78 18.06 -4.85
C SER A 1 20.07 18.17 -6.18
N GLN A 2 20.59 17.46 -7.17
CA GLN A 2 20.04 17.40 -8.51
C GLN A 2 19.37 16.03 -8.70
N TYR A 3 18.12 16.02 -9.11
CA TYR A 3 17.36 14.79 -9.36
C TYR A 3 16.24 15.01 -10.37
N VAL A 4 15.79 13.92 -10.96
CA VAL A 4 14.57 13.84 -11.77
C VAL A 4 13.63 12.85 -11.11
N LYS A 5 12.38 13.21 -10.99
CA LYS A 5 11.32 12.36 -10.43
C LYS A 5 10.17 12.25 -11.42
N PHE A 6 9.83 11.02 -11.76
CA PHE A 6 8.65 10.67 -12.54
C PHE A 6 7.69 9.88 -11.70
N GLU A 7 6.42 10.24 -11.78
CA GLU A 7 5.33 9.45 -11.22
C GLU A 7 4.17 9.46 -12.22
N ASN A 8 3.75 8.29 -12.61
CA ASN A 8 2.61 8.10 -13.50
C ASN A 8 1.53 7.34 -12.76
N GLU A 9 0.32 7.86 -12.84
CA GLU A 9 -0.87 7.24 -12.27
C GLU A 9 -1.88 7.02 -13.39
N PHE A 10 -2.35 5.78 -13.51
CA PHE A 10 -3.41 5.40 -14.42
C PHE A 10 -4.60 4.86 -13.62
N ARG A 11 -5.78 5.40 -13.89
CA ARG A 11 -7.04 4.95 -13.28
C ARG A 11 -7.98 4.44 -14.35
N HIS A 12 -8.65 3.34 -14.04
CA HIS A 12 -9.66 2.75 -14.90
C HIS A 12 -10.91 2.43 -14.10
N PHE A 13 -12.06 2.85 -14.64
CA PHE A 13 -13.37 2.64 -14.04
C PHE A 13 -14.25 1.85 -15.00
N LEU A 14 -14.54 0.61 -14.65
CA LEU A 14 -15.38 -0.28 -15.43
C LEU A 14 -16.76 -0.39 -14.77
N LYS A 15 -17.79 0.04 -15.46
CA LYS A 15 -19.17 -0.12 -15.02
C LYS A 15 -19.62 -1.55 -15.30
N LEU A 16 -19.91 -2.31 -14.26
CA LEU A 16 -20.34 -3.71 -14.36
C LEU A 16 -21.87 -3.86 -14.35
N GLY A 17 -22.59 -2.85 -13.87
CA GLY A 17 -24.05 -2.83 -13.80
C GLY A 17 -24.56 -1.43 -13.51
N LYS A 18 -25.86 -1.29 -13.23
CA LYS A 18 -26.47 0.02 -12.95
C LYS A 18 -25.84 0.70 -11.72
N GLU A 19 -25.51 -0.08 -10.71
CA GLU A 19 -25.02 0.40 -9.41
C GLU A 19 -23.73 -0.29 -8.96
N THR A 20 -23.03 -0.92 -9.90
CA THR A 20 -21.83 -1.70 -9.63
C THR A 20 -20.67 -1.25 -10.52
N GLN A 21 -19.53 -1.00 -9.92
CA GLN A 21 -18.33 -0.50 -10.59
C GLN A 21 -17.09 -1.22 -10.08
N LEU A 22 -16.16 -1.50 -10.98
CA LEU A 22 -14.80 -1.90 -10.67
C LEU A 22 -13.87 -0.72 -10.94
N ALA A 23 -13.23 -0.22 -9.90
CA ALA A 23 -12.23 0.84 -9.98
C ALA A 23 -10.83 0.24 -9.81
N SER A 24 -9.92 0.58 -10.68
CA SER A 24 -8.53 0.11 -10.63
C SER A 24 -7.57 1.28 -10.82
N ARG A 25 -6.42 1.20 -10.16
CA ARG A 25 -5.35 2.19 -10.25
C ARG A 25 -4.00 1.50 -10.32
N ILE A 26 -3.12 2.06 -11.14
CA ILE A 26 -1.70 1.69 -11.19
C ILE A 26 -0.88 2.96 -11.01
N ILE A 27 0.09 2.94 -10.10
CA ILE A 27 1.07 3.99 -9.92
C ILE A 27 2.46 3.40 -10.15
N VAL A 28 3.25 4.04 -10.99
CA VAL A 28 4.66 3.72 -11.19
C VAL A 28 5.46 5.00 -11.04
N GLY A 29 6.40 4.99 -10.12
CA GLY A 29 7.27 6.10 -9.83
C GLY A 29 8.74 5.73 -9.87
N THR A 30 9.57 6.67 -10.32
CA THR A 30 11.02 6.56 -10.30
C THR A 30 11.64 7.92 -10.00
N ALA A 31 12.65 7.93 -9.15
CA ALA A 31 13.38 9.11 -8.74
C ALA A 31 14.87 8.86 -8.92
N LEU A 32 15.51 9.64 -9.80
CA LEU A 32 16.90 9.46 -10.23
C LEU A 32 17.73 10.64 -9.79
N PRO A 33 18.66 10.48 -8.83
CA PRO A 33 19.67 11.50 -8.56
C PRO A 33 20.69 11.56 -9.70
N PHE A 34 21.19 12.74 -10.01
CA PHE A 34 22.22 12.93 -11.04
C PHE A 34 23.20 14.03 -10.67
N GLY A 35 24.23 14.23 -11.52
CA GLY A 35 25.27 15.22 -11.28
C GLY A 35 26.09 14.90 -10.03
N ASN A 36 26.20 15.85 -9.13
CA ASN A 36 26.94 15.70 -7.88
C ASN A 36 26.12 15.03 -6.75
N SER A 37 24.86 14.65 -7.03
CA SER A 37 23.98 14.00 -6.05
C SER A 37 24.02 12.48 -6.22
N LYS A 38 24.46 11.77 -5.19
CA LYS A 38 24.51 10.29 -5.19
C LYS A 38 23.24 9.65 -4.66
N GLU A 39 22.47 10.39 -3.90
CA GLU A 39 21.24 9.91 -3.22
C GLU A 39 20.12 10.93 -3.38
N MET A 40 18.90 10.41 -3.34
CA MET A 40 17.70 11.24 -3.31
C MET A 40 17.51 11.89 -1.94
N PRO A 41 17.11 13.16 -1.87
CA PRO A 41 16.63 13.74 -0.62
C PRO A 41 15.45 12.91 -0.07
N PHE A 42 15.50 12.56 1.20
CA PHE A 42 14.48 11.75 1.86
C PHE A 42 13.05 12.26 1.62
N ILE A 43 12.84 13.58 1.75
CA ILE A 43 11.53 14.22 1.54
C ILE A 43 11.01 14.13 0.08
N LYS A 44 11.86 13.74 -0.86
CA LYS A 44 11.54 13.57 -2.29
C LYS A 44 11.40 12.12 -2.71
N GLN A 45 11.78 11.19 -1.85
CA GLN A 45 11.57 9.76 -2.08
C GLN A 45 10.08 9.39 -2.01
N PHE A 46 9.76 8.18 -2.48
CA PHE A 46 8.43 7.61 -2.43
C PHE A 46 8.18 6.90 -1.10
N PHE A 47 6.92 6.95 -0.67
CA PHE A 47 6.40 6.19 0.46
C PHE A 47 5.20 5.37 -0.01
N ILE A 48 4.88 4.30 0.71
CA ILE A 48 3.74 3.44 0.41
C ILE A 48 3.07 2.96 1.70
N GLY A 49 1.79 2.57 1.59
CA GLY A 49 0.95 2.18 2.72
C GLY A 49 0.01 3.30 3.17
N GLY A 50 -0.97 2.94 3.98
CA GLY A 50 -1.97 3.87 4.52
C GLY A 50 -3.29 3.88 3.77
N THR A 51 -4.21 4.74 4.21
CA THR A 51 -5.64 4.76 3.85
C THR A 51 -5.94 4.98 2.37
N ASN A 52 -5.05 5.63 1.63
CA ASN A 52 -5.20 5.91 0.19
C ASN A 52 -4.15 5.19 -0.65
N SER A 53 -3.47 4.22 -0.08
CA SER A 53 -2.42 3.42 -0.71
C SER A 53 -2.70 1.94 -0.50
N ILE A 54 -1.86 1.21 0.22
CA ILE A 54 -2.10 -0.19 0.59
C ILE A 54 -2.72 -0.21 1.98
N ARG A 55 -4.02 -0.35 2.04
CA ARG A 55 -4.85 -0.13 3.24
C ARG A 55 -4.64 -1.15 4.36
N ALA A 56 -4.09 -2.31 4.02
CA ALA A 56 -3.74 -3.37 4.98
C ALA A 56 -2.43 -3.11 5.74
N PHE A 57 -1.73 -2.02 5.43
CA PHE A 57 -0.47 -1.64 6.05
C PHE A 57 -0.52 -0.18 6.50
N ARG A 58 0.12 0.11 7.62
CA ARG A 58 0.22 1.48 8.12
C ARG A 58 0.99 2.37 7.13
N ALA A 59 0.72 3.66 7.17
CA ALA A 59 1.43 4.62 6.34
C ALA A 59 2.94 4.50 6.53
N ARG A 60 3.69 4.50 5.42
CA ARG A 60 5.15 4.45 5.39
C ARG A 60 5.79 3.25 6.10
N SER A 61 5.07 2.12 6.17
CA SER A 61 5.52 0.93 6.89
C SER A 61 6.02 -0.21 6.00
N ILE A 62 5.93 -0.07 4.68
CA ILE A 62 6.32 -1.08 3.70
C ILE A 62 7.63 -0.68 3.03
N GLY A 63 8.49 -1.66 2.81
CA GLY A 63 9.72 -1.52 2.06
C GLY A 63 10.81 -0.72 2.78
N PRO A 64 11.84 -0.33 2.05
CA PRO A 64 12.08 -0.69 0.64
C PRO A 64 12.41 -2.17 0.45
N GLY A 65 11.84 -2.77 -0.58
CA GLY A 65 12.01 -4.19 -0.89
C GLY A 65 11.57 -5.11 0.23
N SER A 66 12.42 -6.05 0.61
CA SER A 66 12.20 -6.96 1.75
C SER A 66 12.77 -6.44 3.08
N TYR A 67 13.34 -5.23 3.09
CA TYR A 67 13.87 -4.62 4.30
C TYR A 67 12.74 -4.24 5.26
N LEU A 68 12.95 -4.49 6.55
CA LEU A 68 12.11 -4.03 7.64
C LEU A 68 12.98 -3.35 8.69
N ASP A 69 12.67 -2.10 9.00
CA ASP A 69 13.32 -1.41 10.11
C ASP A 69 12.86 -2.04 11.43
N LYS A 70 13.84 -2.46 12.26
CA LYS A 70 13.57 -3.08 13.56
C LYS A 70 12.90 -2.11 14.55
N ALA A 71 13.09 -0.81 14.37
CA ALA A 71 12.45 0.22 15.19
C ALA A 71 10.92 0.30 15.00
N VAL A 72 10.41 -0.18 13.87
CA VAL A 72 8.97 -0.20 13.57
C VAL A 72 8.18 -1.07 14.55
N ASN A 73 8.82 -2.07 15.12
CA ASN A 73 8.15 -3.06 15.98
C ASN A 73 8.14 -2.70 17.47
N THR A 74 8.89 -1.68 17.91
CA THR A 74 9.11 -1.46 19.35
C THR A 74 8.27 -0.35 19.96
N ASP A 75 7.88 0.71 19.22
CA ASP A 75 7.31 1.89 19.88
C ASP A 75 6.10 2.54 19.20
N GLY A 76 5.48 1.93 18.21
CA GLY A 76 4.36 2.56 17.50
C GLY A 76 4.75 3.86 16.77
N PHE A 77 6.03 4.16 16.70
CA PHE A 77 6.57 5.30 15.98
C PHE A 77 6.36 5.11 14.48
N LEU A 78 6.06 6.18 13.78
CA LEU A 78 5.85 6.21 12.34
C LEU A 78 7.11 5.69 11.65
N ALA A 79 7.00 4.52 11.05
CA ALA A 79 8.04 4.03 10.16
C ALA A 79 8.15 5.01 8.98
N ASP A 80 9.34 5.52 8.77
CA ASP A 80 9.64 6.44 7.67
C ASP A 80 10.42 5.70 6.58
N GLN A 81 9.86 4.59 6.11
CA GLN A 81 10.48 3.79 5.06
C GLN A 81 10.21 4.42 3.70
N SER A 82 11.26 4.73 2.98
CA SER A 82 11.24 5.46 1.72
C SER A 82 12.03 4.75 0.64
N GLY A 83 11.74 5.04 -0.63
CA GLY A 83 12.41 4.45 -1.79
C GLY A 83 12.47 5.37 -3.00
N ASP A 84 13.29 4.98 -3.95
CA ASP A 84 13.52 5.70 -5.21
C ASP A 84 12.60 5.20 -6.32
N ILE A 85 12.08 3.98 -6.18
CA ILE A 85 11.14 3.35 -7.11
C ILE A 85 9.88 2.99 -6.34
N LYS A 86 8.72 3.20 -6.96
CA LYS A 86 7.40 2.83 -6.42
C LYS A 86 6.59 2.10 -7.48
N ILE A 87 5.98 1.00 -7.08
CA ILE A 87 4.94 0.31 -7.84
C ILE A 87 3.77 0.08 -6.89
N GLU A 88 2.58 0.52 -7.29
CA GLU A 88 1.35 0.37 -6.52
C GLU A 88 0.20 0.01 -7.45
N LEU A 89 -0.59 -0.97 -7.05
CA LEU A 89 -1.79 -1.43 -7.73
C LEU A 89 -2.93 -1.49 -6.72
N ASN A 90 -4.07 -0.92 -7.11
CA ASN A 90 -5.28 -0.96 -6.31
C ASN A 90 -6.44 -1.38 -7.19
N THR A 91 -7.29 -2.26 -6.70
CA THR A 91 -8.54 -2.64 -7.34
C THR A 91 -9.64 -2.69 -6.30
N GLU A 92 -10.76 -2.03 -6.58
CA GLU A 92 -11.90 -1.94 -5.68
C GLU A 92 -13.20 -2.18 -6.44
N TYR A 93 -13.91 -3.21 -6.02
CA TYR A 93 -15.27 -3.48 -6.43
C TYR A 93 -16.23 -2.69 -5.55
N ARG A 94 -17.10 -1.89 -6.14
CA ARG A 94 -18.07 -1.02 -5.45
C ARG A 94 -19.48 -1.38 -5.90
N THR A 95 -20.38 -1.53 -4.94
CA THR A 95 -21.81 -1.77 -5.23
C THR A 95 -22.70 -1.02 -4.26
N THR A 96 -23.84 -0.53 -4.73
CA THR A 96 -24.82 0.11 -3.85
C THR A 96 -25.54 -0.95 -3.02
N LEU A 97 -25.55 -0.79 -1.72
CA LEU A 97 -26.27 -1.66 -0.78
C LEU A 97 -27.62 -1.05 -0.39
N LEU A 98 -27.62 0.23 -0.08
CA LEU A 98 -28.78 1.05 0.27
C LEU A 98 -28.63 2.41 -0.41
N SER A 99 -29.65 3.27 -0.36
CA SER A 99 -29.70 4.54 -1.11
C SER A 99 -28.42 5.38 -1.02
N PHE A 100 -27.85 5.53 0.17
CA PHE A 100 -26.64 6.33 0.41
C PHE A 100 -25.45 5.51 0.89
N VAL A 101 -25.58 4.18 0.97
CA VAL A 101 -24.53 3.28 1.44
C VAL A 101 -24.06 2.36 0.32
N LYS A 102 -22.79 2.43 0.00
CA LYS A 102 -22.12 1.53 -0.94
C LYS A 102 -21.17 0.60 -0.19
N GLY A 103 -21.20 -0.68 -0.56
CA GLY A 103 -20.21 -1.66 -0.12
C GLY A 103 -19.01 -1.66 -1.06
N ALA A 104 -17.85 -2.00 -0.52
CA ALA A 104 -16.63 -2.18 -1.29
C ALA A 104 -15.86 -3.42 -0.84
N ALA A 105 -15.27 -4.12 -1.81
CA ALA A 105 -14.27 -5.14 -1.58
C ALA A 105 -13.03 -4.78 -2.40
N PHE A 106 -11.85 -4.92 -1.83
CA PHE A 106 -10.64 -4.42 -2.47
C PHE A 106 -9.41 -5.30 -2.25
N ILE A 107 -8.49 -5.18 -3.18
CA ILE A 107 -7.14 -5.71 -3.10
C ILE A 107 -6.17 -4.58 -3.46
N ASP A 108 -5.18 -4.37 -2.61
CA ASP A 108 -4.08 -3.43 -2.80
C ASP A 108 -2.77 -4.20 -2.85
N ALA A 109 -1.87 -3.81 -3.74
CA ALA A 109 -0.55 -4.42 -3.87
C ALA A 109 0.51 -3.37 -4.20
N GLY A 110 1.72 -3.55 -3.75
CA GLY A 110 2.84 -2.68 -4.11
C GLY A 110 4.02 -2.77 -3.18
N ASN A 111 5.04 -2.03 -3.53
CA ASN A 111 6.23 -1.81 -2.71
C ASN A 111 7.02 -0.62 -3.26
N ILE A 112 8.04 -0.23 -2.52
CA ILE A 112 9.07 0.72 -2.90
C ILE A 112 10.43 0.04 -2.86
N TRP A 113 11.41 0.57 -3.59
CA TRP A 113 12.78 0.04 -3.63
C TRP A 113 13.79 1.19 -3.74
N LEU A 114 15.03 0.90 -3.35
CA LEU A 114 16.17 1.76 -3.64
C LEU A 114 16.77 1.39 -5.00
N LEU A 115 17.32 2.38 -5.69
CA LEU A 115 18.09 2.17 -6.93
C LEU A 115 19.44 1.53 -6.63
N ASN A 116 20.10 2.01 -5.59
CA ASN A 116 21.44 1.59 -5.20
C ASN A 116 21.39 0.68 -3.97
N GLU A 117 22.39 -0.17 -3.85
CA GLU A 117 22.56 -0.99 -2.68
C GLU A 117 22.91 -0.14 -1.46
N ASN A 118 22.26 -0.43 -0.34
CA ASN A 118 22.52 0.19 0.95
C ASN A 118 22.81 -0.89 1.97
N LYS A 119 24.00 -0.86 2.55
CA LYS A 119 24.47 -1.86 3.54
C LYS A 119 23.64 -1.87 4.82
N ASP A 120 23.07 -0.72 5.17
CA ASP A 120 22.22 -0.58 6.35
C ASP A 120 20.78 -1.06 6.10
N LYS A 121 20.42 -1.27 4.83
CA LYS A 121 19.08 -1.72 4.40
C LYS A 121 19.18 -2.94 3.46
N PRO A 122 19.61 -4.09 3.96
CA PRO A 122 19.74 -5.29 3.14
C PRO A 122 18.37 -5.70 2.56
N GLY A 123 18.34 -6.04 1.27
CA GLY A 123 17.11 -6.39 0.55
C GLY A 123 16.29 -5.20 0.02
N ALA A 124 16.80 -3.97 0.19
CA ALA A 124 16.10 -2.76 -0.25
C ALA A 124 16.24 -2.46 -1.74
N LYS A 125 17.30 -2.96 -2.39
CA LYS A 125 17.60 -2.66 -3.79
C LYS A 125 16.61 -3.31 -4.75
N PHE A 126 16.17 -2.55 -5.74
CA PHE A 126 15.36 -3.08 -6.85
C PHE A 126 16.15 -4.13 -7.64
N SER A 127 15.52 -5.28 -7.87
CA SER A 127 16.11 -6.39 -8.61
C SER A 127 15.07 -7.11 -9.47
N LYS A 128 15.51 -8.07 -10.27
CA LYS A 128 14.61 -8.95 -11.04
C LYS A 128 13.63 -9.77 -10.16
N ASN A 129 13.89 -9.85 -8.87
CA ASN A 129 13.02 -10.53 -7.91
C ASN A 129 11.95 -9.61 -7.29
N PHE A 130 11.78 -8.39 -7.78
CA PHE A 130 10.86 -7.39 -7.23
C PHE A 130 9.42 -7.91 -7.07
N MET A 131 8.96 -8.79 -7.96
CA MET A 131 7.62 -9.39 -7.88
C MET A 131 7.42 -10.25 -6.61
N LYS A 132 8.48 -10.84 -6.08
CA LYS A 132 8.45 -11.62 -4.84
C LYS A 132 8.40 -10.74 -3.59
N GLU A 133 8.66 -9.46 -3.74
CA GLU A 133 8.72 -8.47 -2.67
C GLU A 133 7.49 -7.54 -2.65
N ILE A 134 6.51 -7.79 -3.50
CA ILE A 134 5.24 -7.02 -3.51
C ILE A 134 4.43 -7.35 -2.26
N ALA A 135 4.10 -6.33 -1.47
CA ALA A 135 3.12 -6.43 -0.40
C ALA A 135 1.72 -6.56 -0.99
N VAL A 136 0.88 -7.38 -0.42
CA VAL A 136 -0.52 -7.54 -0.85
C VAL A 136 -1.41 -7.49 0.37
N GLY A 137 -2.49 -6.74 0.28
CA GLY A 137 -3.54 -6.67 1.27
C GLY A 137 -4.91 -6.72 0.63
N ALA A 138 -5.90 -7.11 1.42
CA ALA A 138 -7.29 -7.13 1.01
C ALA A 138 -8.17 -6.56 2.12
N GLY A 139 -9.40 -6.23 1.79
CA GLY A 139 -10.35 -5.76 2.77
C GLY A 139 -11.74 -5.53 2.23
N LEU A 140 -12.59 -5.15 3.16
CA LEU A 140 -13.98 -4.77 2.92
C LEU A 140 -14.23 -3.40 3.54
N GLY A 141 -15.14 -2.66 2.95
CA GLY A 141 -15.48 -1.34 3.47
C GLY A 141 -16.86 -0.85 3.09
N LEU A 142 -17.23 0.24 3.72
CA LEU A 142 -18.46 0.97 3.45
C LEU A 142 -18.15 2.41 3.01
N ARG A 143 -19.00 2.93 2.15
CA ARG A 143 -18.97 4.29 1.65
C ARG A 143 -20.32 4.92 1.93
N PHE A 144 -20.35 5.94 2.77
CA PHE A 144 -21.57 6.69 3.09
C PHE A 144 -21.57 7.97 2.27
N ASP A 145 -22.41 8.03 1.26
CA ASP A 145 -22.52 9.15 0.32
C ASP A 145 -23.63 10.11 0.78
N PHE A 146 -23.24 11.21 1.37
CA PHE A 146 -24.15 12.25 1.84
C PHE A 146 -24.33 13.40 0.81
N ASN A 147 -23.96 13.21 -0.45
CA ASN A 147 -23.93 14.18 -1.55
C ASN A 147 -22.83 15.23 -1.43
N PHE A 148 -22.63 15.83 -0.26
CA PHE A 148 -21.57 16.83 -0.01
C PHE A 148 -20.32 16.22 0.61
N LEU A 149 -20.40 15.00 1.11
CA LEU A 149 -19.33 14.31 1.79
C LEU A 149 -19.49 12.79 1.59
N ILE A 150 -18.40 12.13 1.26
CA ILE A 150 -18.31 10.67 1.31
C ILE A 150 -17.48 10.27 2.51
N LEU A 151 -18.08 9.58 3.46
CA LEU A 151 -17.38 8.98 4.59
C LEU A 151 -17.03 7.54 4.24
N ARG A 152 -15.77 7.18 4.40
CA ARG A 152 -15.25 5.86 4.08
C ARG A 152 -14.74 5.14 5.32
N THR A 153 -15.17 3.90 5.49
CA THR A 153 -14.67 3.00 6.52
C THR A 153 -14.18 1.71 5.87
N ASP A 154 -12.98 1.28 6.18
CA ASP A 154 -12.37 0.05 5.65
C ASP A 154 -11.81 -0.81 6.77
N PHE A 155 -12.01 -2.13 6.65
CA PHE A 155 -11.28 -3.15 7.40
C PHE A 155 -10.38 -3.89 6.42
N ALA A 156 -9.08 -3.83 6.66
CA ALA A 156 -8.08 -4.41 5.80
C ALA A 156 -7.12 -5.31 6.57
N PHE A 157 -6.59 -6.32 5.91
CA PHE A 157 -5.61 -7.25 6.46
C PHE A 157 -4.59 -7.68 5.41
N PRO A 158 -3.34 -7.96 5.81
CA PRO A 158 -2.30 -8.36 4.88
C PRO A 158 -2.51 -9.80 4.39
N LEU A 159 -2.26 -10.00 3.10
CA LEU A 159 -2.19 -11.32 2.47
C LEU A 159 -0.74 -11.74 2.22
N ARG A 160 0.15 -10.79 1.96
CA ARG A 160 1.56 -11.02 1.70
C ARG A 160 2.40 -9.93 2.36
N LYS A 161 3.34 -10.35 3.20
CA LYS A 161 4.26 -9.47 3.93
C LYS A 161 5.67 -9.62 3.33
N PRO A 162 6.20 -8.60 2.62
CA PRO A 162 7.46 -8.72 1.88
C PRO A 162 8.70 -8.89 2.76
N TYR A 163 8.63 -8.44 4.02
CA TYR A 163 9.72 -8.51 4.98
C TYR A 163 9.91 -9.88 5.64
N LEU A 164 8.98 -10.80 5.43
CA LEU A 164 9.12 -12.19 5.88
C LEU A 164 10.11 -12.95 4.98
N PRO A 165 10.71 -14.05 5.47
CA PRO A 165 11.62 -14.88 4.68
C PRO A 165 10.99 -15.33 3.37
N GLU A 166 11.81 -15.42 2.31
CA GLU A 166 11.35 -15.93 1.03
C GLU A 166 10.73 -17.34 1.18
N GLY A 167 9.58 -17.53 0.54
CA GLY A 167 8.77 -18.76 0.69
C GLY A 167 7.72 -18.71 1.79
N ASN A 168 7.84 -17.80 2.78
CA ASN A 168 6.90 -17.64 3.90
C ASN A 168 6.17 -16.27 3.90
N ARG A 169 6.22 -15.54 2.80
CA ARG A 169 5.65 -14.17 2.70
C ARG A 169 4.13 -14.17 2.59
N TRP A 170 3.54 -15.20 2.00
CA TRP A 170 2.09 -15.36 1.96
C TRP A 170 1.57 -15.83 3.33
N VAL A 171 0.61 -15.09 3.86
CA VAL A 171 0.04 -15.32 5.21
C VAL A 171 -1.47 -15.56 5.17
N ILE A 172 -2.00 -15.95 4.02
CA ILE A 172 -3.43 -16.21 3.82
C ILE A 172 -3.93 -17.35 4.71
N ASP A 173 -3.13 -18.40 4.87
CA ASP A 173 -3.40 -19.55 5.73
C ASP A 173 -3.42 -19.22 7.24
N GLN A 174 -2.87 -18.08 7.61
CA GLN A 174 -2.80 -17.61 9.00
C GLN A 174 -3.96 -16.70 9.40
N ILE A 175 -4.86 -16.36 8.46
CA ILE A 175 -6.00 -15.48 8.74
C ILE A 175 -6.91 -16.11 9.78
N ASN A 176 -7.10 -15.40 10.89
CA ASN A 176 -7.95 -15.87 11.99
C ASN A 176 -8.73 -14.69 12.62
N LEU A 177 -9.82 -14.33 11.97
CA LEU A 177 -10.70 -13.24 12.42
C LEU A 177 -11.31 -13.48 13.80
N GLY A 178 -11.43 -14.74 14.24
CA GLY A 178 -11.91 -15.10 15.58
C GLY A 178 -10.89 -14.83 16.68
N ASN A 179 -9.60 -14.79 16.35
CA ASN A 179 -8.54 -14.61 17.34
C ASN A 179 -8.24 -13.12 17.60
N GLY A 180 -8.38 -12.71 18.88
CA GLY A 180 -8.14 -11.32 19.28
C GLY A 180 -6.71 -10.83 19.07
N ALA A 181 -5.72 -11.69 19.31
CA ALA A 181 -4.32 -11.36 19.09
C ALA A 181 -4.02 -11.15 17.60
N TRP A 182 -4.54 -12.03 16.74
CA TRP A 182 -4.40 -11.88 15.30
C TRP A 182 -5.03 -10.57 14.79
N ARG A 183 -6.25 -10.24 15.23
CA ARG A 183 -6.92 -8.97 14.87
C ARG A 183 -6.11 -7.75 15.31
N LYS A 184 -5.56 -7.76 16.50
CA LYS A 184 -4.75 -6.66 17.02
C LYS A 184 -3.49 -6.43 16.18
N GLU A 185 -2.89 -7.49 15.69
CA GLU A 185 -1.66 -7.43 14.88
C GLU A 185 -1.94 -7.09 13.41
N ASN A 186 -2.96 -7.69 12.80
CA ASN A 186 -3.12 -7.73 11.34
C ASN A 186 -4.32 -6.96 10.81
N LEU A 187 -5.38 -6.76 11.60
CA LEU A 187 -6.57 -6.06 11.13
C LEU A 187 -6.41 -4.56 11.30
N ILE A 188 -6.48 -3.83 10.19
CA ILE A 188 -6.37 -2.37 10.19
C ILE A 188 -7.73 -1.77 9.84
N PHE A 189 -8.20 -0.89 10.71
CA PHE A 189 -9.35 -0.05 10.47
C PHE A 189 -8.90 1.30 9.90
N ASN A 190 -9.46 1.67 8.75
CA ASN A 190 -9.24 2.97 8.13
C ASN A 190 -10.53 3.78 8.13
N LEU A 191 -10.43 5.02 8.55
CA LEU A 191 -11.49 6.02 8.44
C LEU A 191 -10.97 7.18 7.59
N ALA A 192 -11.68 7.53 6.53
CA ALA A 192 -11.25 8.58 5.62
C ALA A 192 -12.44 9.29 4.96
N ILE A 193 -12.16 10.42 4.34
CA ILE A 193 -13.11 11.19 3.53
C ILE A 193 -12.78 10.97 2.04
N GLY A 194 -13.80 10.70 1.26
CA GLY A 194 -13.68 10.46 -0.18
C GLY A 194 -13.31 9.03 -0.54
N TYR A 195 -13.26 8.77 -1.84
CA TYR A 195 -12.76 7.50 -2.38
C TYR A 195 -11.24 7.44 -2.29
N PRO A 196 -10.64 6.23 -2.22
CA PRO A 196 -9.18 6.11 -2.13
C PRO A 196 -8.47 6.51 -3.43
N PHE A 197 -9.18 6.42 -4.56
CA PHE A 197 -8.73 6.83 -5.89
C PHE A 197 -9.90 6.97 -6.84
#